data_2f6b9744dc2ee2a7978a26561c39c5b0
#
_entry.id   2f6b9744dc2ee2a7978a26561c39c5b0
#
_cell.length_a   1.000
_cell.length_b   1.000
_cell.length_c   1.000
_cell.angle_alpha   90.00
_cell.angle_beta   90.00
_cell.angle_gamma   90.00
#
_symmetry.space_group_name_H-M   'P 1'
#
loop_
_entity.id
_entity.type
_entity.pdbx_description
1 polymer ?
#
loop_
_entity_poly.entity_id
_entity_poly.type
_entity_poly.pdbx_seq_one_letter_code
_entity_poly.pdbx_strand_id
1 'polypeptide(L)'
;KIGKNVIIGPYCIIDNNVIIGNNTKIDSHTIIKEYTEIGDNCEIFSHCVIGEIPQDKKYAGEYSTLSIGNNTIIREFCTLNRGTKEGKITKIGSNCLLMAYVHVGHDCCIKNDVILANGVQLGGHVIIDDYAIVGGLTPVHQFCRIGKHSLVGGGLRVVQDIPPYI
;
A
#
# COMPACT_ATOMS: atom_id res chain seq x y z
N LYS A 1 -2.96 -13.04 -13.80
CA LYS A 1 -3.61 -12.47 -15.00
C LYS A 1 -3.05 -11.09 -15.25
N ILE A 2 -2.60 -10.80 -16.48
CA ILE A 2 -2.04 -9.50 -16.87
C ILE A 2 -2.99 -8.84 -17.87
N GLY A 3 -3.31 -7.58 -17.61
CA GLY A 3 -4.17 -6.76 -18.46
C GLY A 3 -3.52 -6.33 -19.78
N LYS A 4 -4.20 -5.47 -20.53
CA LYS A 4 -3.69 -4.92 -21.81
C LYS A 4 -2.70 -3.79 -21.54
N ASN A 5 -1.71 -3.63 -22.42
CA ASN A 5 -0.71 -2.55 -22.40
C ASN A 5 0.06 -2.44 -21.09
N VAL A 6 0.22 -3.52 -20.33
CA VAL A 6 1.04 -3.55 -19.13
C VAL A 6 2.51 -3.52 -19.53
N ILE A 7 3.29 -2.68 -18.86
CA ILE A 7 4.74 -2.58 -19.05
C ILE A 7 5.42 -3.09 -17.80
N ILE A 8 6.32 -4.06 -17.95
CA ILE A 8 7.09 -4.65 -16.85
C ILE A 8 8.56 -4.48 -17.16
N GLY A 9 9.27 -3.78 -16.28
CA GLY A 9 10.70 -3.54 -16.37
C GLY A 9 11.53 -4.82 -16.16
N PRO A 10 12.84 -4.77 -16.43
CA PRO A 10 13.73 -5.91 -16.24
C PRO A 10 13.88 -6.28 -14.77
N TYR A 11 14.20 -7.55 -14.52
CA TYR A 11 14.45 -8.12 -13.19
C TYR A 11 13.27 -8.05 -12.23
N CYS A 12 12.03 -7.87 -12.72
CA CYS A 12 10.84 -8.00 -11.91
C CYS A 12 10.52 -9.48 -11.64
N ILE A 13 10.02 -9.76 -10.45
CA ILE A 13 9.49 -11.07 -10.06
C ILE A 13 8.00 -10.91 -9.81
N ILE A 14 7.18 -11.68 -10.53
CA ILE A 14 5.73 -11.70 -10.36
C ILE A 14 5.31 -13.13 -10.04
N ASP A 15 4.82 -13.33 -8.83
CA ASP A 15 4.40 -14.64 -8.36
C ASP A 15 3.09 -15.10 -9.02
N ASN A 16 2.70 -16.34 -8.76
CA ASN A 16 1.42 -16.88 -9.20
C ASN A 16 0.25 -16.13 -8.54
N ASN A 17 -0.95 -16.25 -9.12
CA ASN A 17 -2.19 -15.67 -8.60
C ASN A 17 -2.15 -14.13 -8.44
N VAL A 18 -1.30 -13.44 -9.19
CA VAL A 18 -1.27 -11.99 -9.31
C VAL A 18 -2.21 -11.53 -10.43
N ILE A 19 -2.94 -10.45 -10.17
CA ILE A 19 -3.77 -9.75 -11.17
C ILE A 19 -3.23 -8.33 -11.35
N ILE A 20 -2.96 -7.93 -12.59
CA ILE A 20 -2.51 -6.59 -12.95
C ILE A 20 -3.47 -6.02 -13.97
N GLY A 21 -4.02 -4.85 -13.67
CA GLY A 21 -4.95 -4.12 -14.54
C GLY A 21 -4.31 -3.56 -15.80
N ASN A 22 -5.14 -2.97 -16.66
CA ASN A 22 -4.69 -2.44 -17.93
C ASN A 22 -3.82 -1.18 -17.76
N ASN A 23 -2.91 -0.96 -18.71
CA ASN A 23 -2.03 0.22 -18.80
C ASN A 23 -1.17 0.46 -17.54
N THR A 24 -1.03 -0.50 -16.67
CA THR A 24 -0.20 -0.41 -15.45
C THR A 24 1.27 -0.61 -15.81
N LYS A 25 2.13 0.19 -15.19
CA LYS A 25 3.58 0.14 -15.37
C LYS A 25 4.24 -0.32 -14.08
N ILE A 26 5.19 -1.25 -14.20
CA ILE A 26 5.98 -1.79 -13.10
C ILE A 26 7.45 -1.64 -13.49
N ASP A 27 8.17 -0.86 -12.72
CA ASP A 27 9.59 -0.58 -12.98
C ASP A 27 10.48 -1.73 -12.49
N SER A 28 11.75 -1.68 -12.90
CA SER A 28 12.74 -2.73 -12.69
C SER A 28 12.94 -3.13 -11.23
N HIS A 29 13.35 -4.38 -10.99
CA HIS A 29 13.68 -4.93 -9.65
C HIS A 29 12.51 -4.93 -8.65
N THR A 30 11.27 -4.86 -9.11
CA THR A 30 10.07 -4.90 -8.27
C THR A 30 9.58 -6.33 -8.12
N ILE A 31 9.15 -6.69 -6.91
CA ILE A 31 8.63 -8.01 -6.57
C ILE A 31 7.14 -7.87 -6.25
N ILE A 32 6.30 -8.60 -7.00
CA ILE A 32 4.86 -8.70 -6.74
C ILE A 32 4.56 -10.12 -6.26
N LYS A 33 4.14 -10.21 -5.02
CA LYS A 33 3.86 -11.50 -4.36
C LYS A 33 2.45 -12.01 -4.69
N GLU A 34 2.25 -13.30 -4.47
CA GLU A 34 0.98 -13.98 -4.72
C GLU A 34 -0.22 -13.32 -4.02
N TYR A 35 -1.41 -13.49 -4.59
CA TYR A 35 -2.69 -12.94 -4.10
C TYR A 35 -2.73 -11.41 -4.04
N THR A 36 -1.96 -10.77 -4.91
CA THR A 36 -1.96 -9.31 -5.09
C THR A 36 -2.78 -8.93 -6.31
N GLU A 37 -3.70 -7.97 -6.14
CA GLU A 37 -4.46 -7.34 -7.21
C GLU A 37 -4.06 -5.88 -7.36
N ILE A 38 -3.68 -5.47 -8.56
CA ILE A 38 -3.31 -4.10 -8.93
C ILE A 38 -4.29 -3.62 -10.00
N GLY A 39 -4.88 -2.45 -9.78
CA GLY A 39 -5.85 -1.86 -10.70
C GLY A 39 -5.25 -1.35 -12.01
N ASP A 40 -6.07 -0.62 -12.75
CA ASP A 40 -5.71 -0.02 -14.03
C ASP A 40 -4.90 1.27 -13.85
N ASN A 41 -4.05 1.60 -14.83
CA ASN A 41 -3.28 2.84 -14.92
C ASN A 41 -2.41 3.13 -13.68
N CYS A 42 -1.96 2.12 -12.98
CA CYS A 42 -1.05 2.28 -11.84
C CYS A 42 0.40 2.44 -12.31
N GLU A 43 1.22 3.15 -11.52
CA GLU A 43 2.67 3.23 -11.72
C GLU A 43 3.38 2.75 -10.46
N ILE A 44 4.14 1.66 -10.57
CA ILE A 44 4.94 1.10 -9.48
C ILE A 44 6.40 1.27 -9.85
N PHE A 45 7.10 2.07 -9.08
CA PHE A 45 8.51 2.39 -9.27
C PHE A 45 9.41 1.26 -8.77
N SER A 46 10.70 1.39 -9.07
CA SER A 46 11.68 0.33 -8.87
C SER A 46 11.89 -0.05 -7.39
N HIS A 47 12.33 -1.30 -7.18
CA HIS A 47 12.70 -1.86 -5.88
C HIS A 47 11.55 -1.91 -4.85
N CYS A 48 10.30 -1.98 -5.30
CA CYS A 48 9.16 -2.20 -4.42
C CYS A 48 8.96 -3.69 -4.12
N VAL A 49 8.43 -4.01 -2.93
CA VAL A 49 7.96 -5.34 -2.56
C VAL A 49 6.48 -5.25 -2.20
N ILE A 50 5.64 -5.79 -3.08
CA ILE A 50 4.18 -5.62 -3.03
C ILE A 50 3.52 -6.97 -2.73
N GLY A 51 2.75 -7.04 -1.63
CA GLY A 51 2.00 -8.23 -1.24
C GLY A 51 2.80 -9.27 -0.46
N GLU A 52 3.91 -8.90 0.15
CA GLU A 52 4.68 -9.82 1.00
C GLU A 52 3.85 -10.28 2.22
N ILE A 53 4.24 -11.39 2.80
CA ILE A 53 3.59 -11.91 4.01
C ILE A 53 3.66 -10.90 5.16
N PRO A 54 2.68 -10.92 6.08
CA PRO A 54 2.67 -10.03 7.24
C PRO A 54 3.91 -10.19 8.13
N GLN A 55 4.38 -9.06 8.66
CA GLN A 55 5.43 -9.05 9.69
C GLN A 55 4.80 -9.27 11.08
N ASP A 56 3.98 -10.29 11.22
CA ASP A 56 3.30 -10.65 12.47
C ASP A 56 3.67 -12.09 12.86
N LYS A 57 4.18 -12.28 14.07
CA LYS A 57 4.56 -13.61 14.60
C LYS A 57 3.39 -14.59 14.70
N LYS A 58 2.15 -14.10 14.68
CA LYS A 58 0.94 -14.93 14.72
C LYS A 58 0.53 -15.47 13.36
N TYR A 59 1.09 -14.92 12.28
CA TYR A 59 0.79 -15.38 10.92
C TYR A 59 1.36 -16.78 10.72
N ALA A 60 0.50 -17.73 10.33
CA ALA A 60 0.84 -19.14 10.14
C ALA A 60 0.67 -19.62 8.69
N GLY A 61 0.59 -18.68 7.73
CA GLY A 61 0.44 -19.02 6.30
C GLY A 61 -1.01 -18.97 5.80
N GLU A 62 -1.91 -18.34 6.52
CA GLU A 62 -3.32 -18.21 6.13
C GLU A 62 -3.48 -17.43 4.82
N TYR A 63 -4.49 -17.81 4.04
CA TYR A 63 -4.84 -17.12 2.81
C TYR A 63 -5.30 -15.68 3.12
N SER A 64 -4.62 -14.73 2.52
CA SER A 64 -4.94 -13.32 2.63
C SER A 64 -4.49 -12.58 1.37
N THR A 65 -4.96 -11.36 1.16
CA THR A 65 -4.77 -10.65 -0.09
C THR A 65 -4.29 -9.22 0.13
N LEU A 66 -3.76 -8.63 -0.95
CA LEU A 66 -3.53 -7.19 -1.09
C LEU A 66 -4.26 -6.70 -2.33
N SER A 67 -4.98 -5.56 -2.23
CA SER A 67 -5.62 -4.91 -3.37
C SER A 67 -5.21 -3.45 -3.47
N ILE A 68 -4.88 -3.00 -4.69
CA ILE A 68 -4.52 -1.63 -5.03
C ILE A 68 -5.51 -1.15 -6.09
N GLY A 69 -6.15 0.00 -5.82
CA GLY A 69 -7.10 0.62 -6.74
C GLY A 69 -6.42 1.26 -7.96
N ASN A 70 -7.23 1.86 -8.81
CA ASN A 70 -6.78 2.43 -10.07
C ASN A 70 -6.00 3.75 -9.90
N ASN A 71 -5.18 4.11 -10.88
CA ASN A 71 -4.45 5.38 -10.95
C ASN A 71 -3.57 5.66 -9.73
N THR A 72 -3.15 4.64 -9.00
CA THR A 72 -2.32 4.79 -7.80
C THR A 72 -0.85 4.71 -8.16
N ILE A 73 -0.07 5.61 -7.58
CA ILE A 73 1.37 5.72 -7.79
C ILE A 73 2.09 5.24 -6.53
N ILE A 74 3.00 4.28 -6.69
CA ILE A 74 3.82 3.74 -5.62
C ILE A 74 5.28 3.97 -5.99
N ARG A 75 5.95 4.84 -5.24
CA ARG A 75 7.33 5.23 -5.46
C ARG A 75 8.30 4.17 -4.94
N GLU A 76 9.58 4.42 -5.14
CA GLU A 76 10.68 3.50 -4.94
C GLU A 76 10.76 2.97 -3.50
N PHE A 77 11.20 1.72 -3.36
CA PHE A 77 11.48 1.07 -2.07
C PHE A 77 10.27 0.96 -1.13
N CYS A 78 9.04 1.04 -1.65
CA CYS A 78 7.87 0.80 -0.84
C CYS A 78 7.71 -0.69 -0.51
N THR A 79 7.18 -0.98 0.69
CA THR A 79 6.85 -2.34 1.12
C THR A 79 5.39 -2.40 1.58
N LEU A 80 4.60 -3.29 0.97
CA LEU A 80 3.17 -3.45 1.26
C LEU A 80 2.90 -4.90 1.65
N ASN A 81 2.42 -5.12 2.86
CA ASN A 81 2.08 -6.46 3.33
C ASN A 81 0.61 -6.79 3.07
N ARG A 82 0.32 -8.07 2.76
CA ARG A 82 -1.05 -8.58 2.69
C ARG A 82 -1.67 -8.77 4.08
N GLY A 83 -2.95 -9.16 4.16
CA GLY A 83 -3.66 -9.37 5.43
C GLY A 83 -3.11 -10.56 6.25
N THR A 84 -3.58 -10.72 7.49
CA THR A 84 -3.05 -11.73 8.44
C THR A 84 -3.91 -12.97 8.58
N LYS A 85 -5.22 -12.88 8.38
CA LYS A 85 -6.16 -14.00 8.63
C LYS A 85 -6.82 -14.43 7.32
N GLU A 86 -7.41 -15.62 7.36
CA GLU A 86 -8.18 -16.16 6.23
C GLU A 86 -9.19 -15.13 5.71
N GLY A 87 -9.10 -14.82 4.42
CA GLY A 87 -9.95 -13.85 3.74
C GLY A 87 -9.72 -12.38 4.10
N LYS A 88 -8.73 -12.05 4.94
CA LYS A 88 -8.39 -10.65 5.25
C LYS A 88 -7.62 -10.00 4.11
N ILE A 89 -7.79 -8.70 4.00
CA ILE A 89 -7.23 -7.91 2.91
C ILE A 89 -6.57 -6.62 3.43
N THR A 90 -5.37 -6.34 2.95
CA THR A 90 -4.80 -4.99 2.98
C THR A 90 -5.26 -4.27 1.73
N LYS A 91 -5.85 -3.09 1.89
CA LYS A 91 -6.47 -2.35 0.79
C LYS A 91 -5.90 -0.95 0.64
N ILE A 92 -5.52 -0.62 -0.59
CA ILE A 92 -5.15 0.73 -1.01
C ILE A 92 -6.15 1.16 -2.08
N GLY A 93 -6.71 2.34 -1.90
CA GLY A 93 -7.71 2.91 -2.80
C GLY A 93 -7.13 3.38 -4.13
N SER A 94 -7.94 4.13 -4.85
CA SER A 94 -7.58 4.73 -6.14
C SER A 94 -7.03 6.15 -5.98
N ASN A 95 -6.27 6.62 -6.97
CA ASN A 95 -5.68 7.96 -7.03
C ASN A 95 -4.75 8.28 -5.85
N CYS A 96 -4.16 7.26 -5.22
CA CYS A 96 -3.25 7.46 -4.10
C CYS A 96 -1.82 7.73 -4.57
N LEU A 97 -1.05 8.44 -3.74
CA LEU A 97 0.39 8.60 -3.91
C LEU A 97 1.10 8.09 -2.66
N LEU A 98 1.84 7.00 -2.81
CA LEU A 98 2.76 6.47 -1.80
C LEU A 98 4.17 6.86 -2.23
N MET A 99 4.78 7.82 -1.53
CA MET A 99 6.13 8.28 -1.84
C MET A 99 7.18 7.26 -1.41
N ALA A 100 8.44 7.51 -1.73
CA ALA A 100 9.52 6.55 -1.51
C ALA A 100 9.65 6.12 -0.05
N TYR A 101 9.99 4.84 0.16
CA TYR A 101 10.20 4.20 1.47
C TYR A 101 8.93 4.10 2.35
N VAL A 102 7.73 4.26 1.79
CA VAL A 102 6.49 4.02 2.54
C VAL A 102 6.34 2.54 2.86
N HIS A 103 5.98 2.24 4.12
CA HIS A 103 5.57 0.91 4.54
C HIS A 103 4.10 0.87 4.89
N VAL A 104 3.37 -0.10 4.34
CA VAL A 104 1.97 -0.39 4.70
C VAL A 104 1.91 -1.77 5.35
N GLY A 105 1.64 -1.77 6.65
CA GLY A 105 1.46 -3.00 7.43
C GLY A 105 0.20 -3.77 7.02
N HIS A 106 0.09 -4.98 7.51
CA HIS A 106 -1.02 -5.89 7.25
C HIS A 106 -2.38 -5.31 7.68
N ASP A 107 -3.45 -5.71 7.00
CA ASP A 107 -4.83 -5.33 7.32
C ASP A 107 -5.12 -3.81 7.32
N CYS A 108 -4.23 -3.00 6.76
CA CYS A 108 -4.48 -1.57 6.59
C CYS A 108 -5.57 -1.32 5.54
N CYS A 109 -6.35 -0.26 5.75
CA CYS A 109 -7.34 0.22 4.80
C CYS A 109 -7.08 1.69 4.47
N ILE A 110 -6.44 1.94 3.34
CA ILE A 110 -6.20 3.27 2.79
C ILE A 110 -7.29 3.54 1.76
N LYS A 111 -8.02 4.63 1.93
CA LYS A 111 -9.10 5.03 1.01
C LYS A 111 -8.54 5.73 -0.22
N ASN A 112 -9.39 6.48 -0.93
CA ASN A 112 -9.00 7.13 -2.18
C ASN A 112 -8.34 8.49 -1.97
N ASP A 113 -7.55 8.92 -2.96
CA ASP A 113 -6.95 10.26 -3.01
C ASP A 113 -6.04 10.58 -1.81
N VAL A 114 -5.44 9.54 -1.21
CA VAL A 114 -4.55 9.65 -0.05
C VAL A 114 -3.11 9.91 -0.49
N ILE A 115 -2.40 10.76 0.23
CA ILE A 115 -0.96 10.99 0.04
C ILE A 115 -0.21 10.54 1.28
N LEU A 116 0.71 9.60 1.12
CA LEU A 116 1.69 9.20 2.13
C LEU A 116 3.06 9.69 1.68
N ALA A 117 3.62 10.67 2.40
CA ALA A 117 4.91 11.24 2.06
C ALA A 117 6.07 10.27 2.39
N ASN A 118 7.28 10.62 1.98
CA ASN A 118 8.46 9.77 2.10
C ASN A 118 8.66 9.19 3.51
N GLY A 119 8.87 7.87 3.58
CA GLY A 119 9.20 7.19 4.82
C GLY A 119 8.05 7.08 5.84
N VAL A 120 6.80 7.32 5.46
CA VAL A 120 5.64 7.03 6.32
C VAL A 120 5.58 5.53 6.62
N GLN A 121 5.40 5.18 7.89
CA GLN A 121 5.38 3.80 8.36
C GLN A 121 4.03 3.50 9.04
N LEU A 122 3.20 2.69 8.40
CA LEU A 122 1.89 2.29 8.95
C LEU A 122 2.01 0.94 9.66
N GLY A 123 1.69 0.91 10.94
CA GLY A 123 1.46 -0.34 11.67
C GLY A 123 0.22 -1.08 11.13
N GLY A 124 0.02 -2.33 11.57
CA GLY A 124 -1.14 -3.12 11.13
C GLY A 124 -2.49 -2.49 11.50
N HIS A 125 -3.52 -2.76 10.70
CA HIS A 125 -4.91 -2.33 10.94
C HIS A 125 -5.14 -0.80 10.94
N VAL A 126 -4.23 0.00 10.40
CA VAL A 126 -4.42 1.44 10.25
C VAL A 126 -5.47 1.73 9.18
N ILE A 127 -6.35 2.68 9.47
CA ILE A 127 -7.35 3.19 8.53
C ILE A 127 -6.99 4.63 8.16
N ILE A 128 -6.91 4.93 6.87
CA ILE A 128 -6.72 6.29 6.37
C ILE A 128 -7.87 6.61 5.43
N ASP A 129 -8.65 7.62 5.82
CA ASP A 129 -9.83 8.03 5.06
C ASP A 129 -9.46 8.91 3.84
N ASP A 130 -10.43 9.12 2.95
CA ASP A 130 -10.23 9.83 1.69
C ASP A 130 -9.61 11.22 1.87
N TYR A 131 -8.73 11.61 0.94
CA TYR A 131 -8.06 12.91 0.87
C TYR A 131 -7.17 13.25 2.07
N ALA A 132 -6.83 12.29 2.91
CA ALA A 132 -5.89 12.52 4.01
C ALA A 132 -4.45 12.61 3.47
N ILE A 133 -3.65 13.46 4.09
CA ILE A 133 -2.22 13.62 3.78
C ILE A 133 -1.41 13.31 5.04
N VAL A 134 -0.46 12.39 4.94
CA VAL A 134 0.47 12.07 6.02
C VAL A 134 1.86 12.52 5.64
N GLY A 135 2.39 13.46 6.41
CA GLY A 135 3.72 14.05 6.21
C GLY A 135 4.84 13.03 6.41
N GLY A 136 5.99 13.33 5.79
CA GLY A 136 7.12 12.40 5.75
C GLY A 136 7.67 12.00 7.11
N LEU A 137 8.27 10.80 7.18
CA LEU A 137 8.88 10.22 8.39
C LEU A 137 7.91 10.09 9.58
N THR A 138 6.62 9.95 9.28
CA THR A 138 5.56 9.80 10.29
C THR A 138 5.27 8.32 10.56
N PRO A 139 5.57 7.78 11.76
CA PRO A 139 5.08 6.47 12.18
C PRO A 139 3.63 6.58 12.69
N VAL A 140 2.77 5.69 12.21
CA VAL A 140 1.38 5.56 12.64
C VAL A 140 1.20 4.25 13.39
N HIS A 141 0.80 4.33 14.66
CA HIS A 141 0.60 3.16 15.50
C HIS A 141 -0.55 2.30 14.97
N GLN A 142 -0.43 0.98 15.18
CA GLN A 142 -1.47 0.04 14.78
C GLN A 142 -2.86 0.42 15.34
N PHE A 143 -3.90 0.13 14.57
CA PHE A 143 -5.31 0.42 14.84
C PHE A 143 -5.71 1.89 14.85
N CYS A 144 -4.80 2.84 14.65
CA CYS A 144 -5.16 4.25 14.50
C CYS A 144 -5.95 4.51 13.22
N ARG A 145 -6.83 5.51 13.29
CA ARG A 145 -7.56 6.04 12.15
C ARG A 145 -7.17 7.49 11.89
N ILE A 146 -6.88 7.82 10.64
CA ILE A 146 -6.65 9.19 10.16
C ILE A 146 -7.88 9.60 9.34
N GLY A 147 -8.56 10.63 9.83
CA GLY A 147 -9.85 11.06 9.28
C GLY A 147 -9.73 11.73 7.91
N LYS A 148 -10.85 11.85 7.24
CA LYS A 148 -10.97 12.43 5.90
C LYS A 148 -10.49 13.89 5.87
N HIS A 149 -9.75 14.27 4.80
CA HIS A 149 -9.21 15.61 4.62
C HIS A 149 -8.33 16.14 5.76
N SER A 150 -7.74 15.25 6.57
CA SER A 150 -6.79 15.67 7.59
C SER A 150 -5.37 15.77 7.03
N LEU A 151 -4.56 16.62 7.66
CA LEU A 151 -3.14 16.76 7.35
C LEU A 151 -2.30 16.49 8.60
N VAL A 152 -1.55 15.40 8.59
CA VAL A 152 -0.58 15.07 9.64
C VAL A 152 0.76 15.66 9.27
N GLY A 153 1.32 16.53 10.10
CA GLY A 153 2.65 17.12 9.88
C GLY A 153 3.76 16.06 9.87
N GLY A 154 4.82 16.32 9.09
CA GLY A 154 5.95 15.39 9.00
C GLY A 154 6.69 15.21 10.32
N GLY A 155 7.20 14.00 10.57
CA GLY A 155 7.94 13.65 11.76
C GLY A 155 7.09 13.53 13.05
N LEU A 156 5.78 13.71 12.94
CA LEU A 156 4.86 13.54 14.07
C LEU A 156 4.58 12.05 14.29
N ARG A 157 4.50 11.66 15.55
CA ARG A 157 4.15 10.30 15.94
C ARG A 157 2.65 10.18 16.17
N VAL A 158 1.95 9.44 15.32
CA VAL A 158 0.50 9.21 15.46
C VAL A 158 0.27 7.98 16.34
N VAL A 159 -0.25 8.19 17.55
CA VAL A 159 -0.53 7.14 18.55
C VAL A 159 -2.01 7.06 18.94
N GLN A 160 -2.84 7.91 18.36
CA GLN A 160 -4.29 7.96 18.57
C GLN A 160 -4.97 8.42 17.27
N ASP A 161 -6.27 8.29 17.21
CA ASP A 161 -7.04 8.70 16.03
C ASP A 161 -6.93 10.21 15.77
N ILE A 162 -6.88 10.56 14.49
CA ILE A 162 -6.89 11.94 14.00
C ILE A 162 -8.28 12.23 13.44
N PRO A 163 -9.00 13.22 13.98
CA PRO A 163 -10.32 13.61 13.47
C PRO A 163 -10.27 14.11 12.02
N PRO A 164 -11.39 14.08 11.28
CA PRO A 164 -11.46 14.66 9.94
C PRO A 164 -11.25 16.18 9.96
N TYR A 165 -10.73 16.72 8.85
CA TYR A 165 -10.58 18.16 8.61
C TYR A 165 -9.66 18.91 9.58
N ILE A 166 -8.65 18.27 10.10
CA ILE A 166 -7.61 18.90 10.95
C ILE A 166 -6.29 18.96 10.17
#